data_ace0cda5dedf005f18192ab5d770496e
#
_entry.id   ace0cda5dedf005f18192ab5d770496e
#
_cell.length_a   1.000
_cell.length_b   1.000
_cell.length_c   1.000
_cell.angle_alpha   90.00
_cell.angle_beta   90.00
_cell.angle_gamma   90.00
#
_symmetry.space_group_name_H-M   'P 1'
#
loop_
_entity.id
_entity.type
_entity.pdbx_description
1 polymer ?
#
loop_
_entity_poly.entity_id
_entity_poly.type
_entity_poly.pdbx_seq_one_letter_code
_entity_poly.pdbx_strand_id
1 'polypeptide(L)'
;MKYIMFDLDDTLLNHRREVPDFTMSVLKRLQEMGHKLVINTARSKSYAWEYFEKIQPDYAIFNGGAFIIDKEARAVFRAEMSPETTQKVVETLLKLTRNFTVQTEDKLYSHLGLYTGQGALPYDFAGEPLGLPAQKIVANLEEEAQALAIAKEFDLEYTCYFGGNFRRFNHREATKARGARNLLKLVNGRRENLLAFGDDLGDLDMIREAGVGVLMKNARPNLHGQAGILSEYTNEEEGVARFLADYFSL
;
A
#
# COMPACT_ATOMS: atom_id res chain seq x y z
N MET A 1 11.76 19.18 10.63
CA MET A 1 11.60 17.72 10.43
C MET A 1 10.43 17.49 9.48
N LYS A 2 10.60 16.67 8.45
CA LYS A 2 9.58 16.26 7.51
C LYS A 2 9.40 14.73 7.58
N TYR A 3 8.21 14.26 7.24
CA TYR A 3 7.91 12.84 6.95
C TYR A 3 7.94 12.70 5.44
N ILE A 4 8.82 11.86 4.92
CA ILE A 4 9.00 11.60 3.49
C ILE A 4 8.39 10.24 3.22
N MET A 5 7.23 10.23 2.62
CA MET A 5 6.42 9.05 2.38
C MET A 5 6.40 8.72 0.88
N PHE A 6 6.66 7.50 0.55
CA PHE A 6 6.70 7.04 -0.84
C PHE A 6 6.08 5.67 -1.01
N ASP A 7 5.40 5.49 -2.14
CA ASP A 7 5.09 4.15 -2.62
C ASP A 7 6.37 3.44 -3.09
N LEU A 8 6.28 2.15 -3.28
CA LEU A 8 7.38 1.31 -3.77
C LEU A 8 7.33 1.14 -5.28
N ASP A 9 6.32 0.42 -5.79
CA ASP A 9 6.23 0.03 -7.19
C ASP A 9 6.03 1.24 -8.09
N ASP A 10 6.82 1.33 -9.16
CA ASP A 10 6.77 2.43 -10.13
C ASP A 10 6.92 3.86 -9.53
N THR A 11 7.28 3.95 -8.25
CA THR A 11 7.57 5.21 -7.53
C THR A 11 9.01 5.25 -7.05
N LEU A 12 9.36 4.51 -5.98
CA LEU A 12 10.73 4.45 -5.47
C LEU A 12 11.57 3.41 -6.20
N LEU A 13 10.95 2.29 -6.59
CA LEU A 13 11.60 1.16 -7.24
C LEU A 13 11.68 1.38 -8.76
N ASN A 14 12.81 0.96 -9.35
CA ASN A 14 12.94 0.83 -10.79
C ASN A 14 12.21 -0.42 -11.32
N HIS A 15 12.15 -0.63 -12.65
CA HIS A 15 11.50 -1.79 -13.27
C HIS A 15 12.14 -3.13 -12.91
N ARG A 16 13.38 -3.16 -12.39
CA ARG A 16 14.01 -4.35 -11.82
C ARG A 16 13.59 -4.59 -10.37
N ARG A 17 12.71 -3.73 -9.83
CA ARG A 17 12.30 -3.74 -8.42
C ARG A 17 13.45 -3.52 -7.43
N GLU A 18 14.38 -2.66 -7.81
CA GLU A 18 15.52 -2.29 -6.99
C GLU A 18 15.39 -0.84 -6.52
N VAL A 19 15.97 -0.53 -5.37
CA VAL A 19 16.25 0.85 -4.95
C VAL A 19 17.65 1.18 -5.41
N PRO A 20 17.87 2.11 -6.35
CA PRO A 20 19.19 2.45 -6.87
C PRO A 20 20.11 3.10 -5.80
N ASP A 21 21.41 3.07 -6.04
CA ASP A 21 22.41 3.54 -5.05
C ASP A 21 22.32 5.05 -4.78
N PHE A 22 22.05 5.86 -5.81
CA PHE A 22 21.86 7.31 -5.61
C PHE A 22 20.63 7.57 -4.75
N THR A 23 19.52 6.88 -5.03
CA THR A 23 18.31 6.95 -4.21
C THR A 23 18.60 6.58 -2.76
N MET A 24 19.32 5.49 -2.51
CA MET A 24 19.71 5.09 -1.16
C MET A 24 20.58 6.14 -0.47
N SER A 25 21.51 6.77 -1.20
CA SER A 25 22.39 7.82 -0.64
C SER A 25 21.61 9.06 -0.21
N VAL A 26 20.63 9.49 -1.01
CA VAL A 26 19.75 10.62 -0.71
C VAL A 26 18.86 10.31 0.50
N LEU A 27 18.24 9.14 0.55
CA LEU A 27 17.38 8.73 1.67
C LEU A 27 18.18 8.71 2.98
N LYS A 28 19.38 8.12 2.98
CA LYS A 28 20.28 8.09 4.14
C LYS A 28 20.63 9.50 4.61
N ARG A 29 21.00 10.39 3.68
CA ARG A 29 21.33 11.78 3.99
C ARG A 29 20.18 12.50 4.67
N LEU A 30 18.96 12.28 4.20
CA LEU A 30 17.76 12.87 4.78
C LEU A 30 17.46 12.35 6.20
N GLN A 31 17.71 11.07 6.48
CA GLN A 31 17.63 10.54 7.84
C GLN A 31 18.69 11.17 8.77
N GLU A 32 19.94 11.34 8.29
CA GLU A 32 21.00 12.03 9.03
C GLU A 32 20.64 13.49 9.36
N MET A 33 19.86 14.15 8.48
CA MET A 33 19.31 15.49 8.71
C MET A 33 18.09 15.50 9.67
N GLY A 34 17.68 14.34 10.18
CA GLY A 34 16.57 14.20 11.13
C GLY A 34 15.18 14.13 10.49
N HIS A 35 15.10 13.91 9.18
CA HIS A 35 13.81 13.62 8.51
C HIS A 35 13.41 12.17 8.74
N LYS A 36 12.11 11.86 8.57
CA LYS A 36 11.54 10.54 8.78
C LYS A 36 11.12 9.91 7.47
N LEU A 37 11.63 8.73 7.18
CA LEU A 37 11.27 7.97 5.99
C LEU A 37 10.07 7.05 6.28
N VAL A 38 9.13 7.00 5.35
CA VAL A 38 7.91 6.20 5.47
C VAL A 38 7.63 5.47 4.16
N ILE A 39 7.61 4.15 4.20
CA ILE A 39 7.07 3.33 3.11
C ILE A 39 5.55 3.30 3.23
N ASN A 40 4.82 3.49 2.12
CA ASN A 40 3.35 3.34 2.09
C ASN A 40 2.92 2.57 0.83
N THR A 41 2.79 1.26 0.96
CA THR A 41 2.64 0.37 -0.19
C THR A 41 1.38 -0.51 -0.12
N ALA A 42 0.87 -0.92 -1.29
CA ALA A 42 -0.17 -1.93 -1.40
C ALA A 42 0.35 -3.37 -1.16
N ARG A 43 1.67 -3.56 -1.12
CA ARG A 43 2.29 -4.85 -0.80
C ARG A 43 1.99 -5.26 0.64
N SER A 44 1.96 -6.58 0.90
CA SER A 44 1.95 -7.11 2.26
C SER A 44 3.32 -6.92 2.92
N LYS A 45 3.34 -6.99 4.26
CA LYS A 45 4.58 -6.94 5.04
C LYS A 45 5.60 -7.94 4.52
N SER A 46 5.22 -9.21 4.34
CA SER A 46 6.13 -10.26 3.87
C SER A 46 6.69 -9.98 2.47
N TYR A 47 5.89 -9.37 1.58
CA TYR A 47 6.30 -9.08 0.20
C TYR A 47 7.08 -7.78 0.03
N ALA A 48 7.09 -6.92 1.05
CA ALA A 48 7.87 -5.68 1.06
C ALA A 48 9.01 -5.71 2.08
N TRP A 49 9.24 -6.85 2.75
CA TRP A 49 10.18 -6.95 3.87
C TRP A 49 11.61 -6.64 3.47
N GLU A 50 12.05 -7.10 2.30
CA GLU A 50 13.38 -6.81 1.76
C GLU A 50 13.66 -5.30 1.63
N TYR A 51 12.66 -4.51 1.25
CA TYR A 51 12.78 -3.06 1.13
C TYR A 51 12.78 -2.38 2.50
N PHE A 52 12.02 -2.91 3.46
CA PHE A 52 12.06 -2.45 4.83
C PHE A 52 13.45 -2.64 5.43
N GLU A 53 14.06 -3.80 5.26
CA GLU A 53 15.43 -4.08 5.73
C GLU A 53 16.49 -3.23 5.00
N LYS A 54 16.34 -3.05 3.68
CA LYS A 54 17.31 -2.28 2.88
C LYS A 54 17.24 -0.78 3.16
N ILE A 55 16.05 -0.20 3.22
CA ILE A 55 15.82 1.24 3.37
C ILE A 55 15.93 1.66 4.84
N GLN A 56 15.58 0.79 5.77
CA GLN A 56 15.48 1.07 7.21
C GLN A 56 14.61 2.30 7.52
N PRO A 57 13.35 2.34 7.05
CA PRO A 57 12.48 3.49 7.27
C PRO A 57 12.10 3.61 8.74
N ASP A 58 11.69 4.82 9.16
CA ASP A 58 11.16 5.05 10.50
C ASP A 58 9.79 4.37 10.70
N TYR A 59 9.01 4.26 9.62
CA TYR A 59 7.71 3.59 9.59
C TYR A 59 7.47 2.92 8.24
N ALA A 60 6.68 1.85 8.26
CA ALA A 60 6.16 1.25 7.03
C ALA A 60 4.66 0.97 7.16
N ILE A 61 3.93 1.30 6.11
CA ILE A 61 2.48 1.13 5.95
C ILE A 61 2.27 0.10 4.83
N PHE A 62 1.67 -1.02 5.17
CA PHE A 62 1.44 -2.16 4.27
C PHE A 62 -0.03 -2.35 3.94
N ASN A 63 -0.28 -3.18 2.92
CA ASN A 63 -1.61 -3.55 2.45
C ASN A 63 -2.51 -2.33 2.17
N GLY A 64 -1.90 -1.23 1.66
CA GLY A 64 -2.61 -0.02 1.30
C GLY A 64 -3.21 0.74 2.48
N GLY A 65 -2.57 0.71 3.66
CA GLY A 65 -3.02 1.44 4.84
C GLY A 65 -3.52 0.56 5.99
N ALA A 66 -3.62 -0.76 5.77
CA ALA A 66 -4.19 -1.68 6.75
C ALA A 66 -3.29 -1.92 7.97
N PHE A 67 -1.98 -1.79 7.81
CA PHE A 67 -1.02 -2.20 8.82
C PHE A 67 0.18 -1.27 8.88
N ILE A 68 0.49 -0.71 10.04
CA ILE A 68 1.64 0.18 10.25
C ILE A 68 2.58 -0.42 11.28
N ILE A 69 3.86 -0.45 10.95
CA ILE A 69 4.94 -0.80 11.88
C ILE A 69 5.92 0.37 12.03
N ASP A 70 6.60 0.40 13.19
CA ASP A 70 7.73 1.30 13.42
C ASP A 70 9.07 0.67 12.95
N LYS A 71 10.16 1.41 13.11
CA LYS A 71 11.51 0.97 12.71
C LYS A 71 12.03 -0.27 13.45
N GLU A 72 11.49 -0.58 14.63
CA GLU A 72 11.74 -1.81 15.38
C GLU A 72 10.81 -2.95 14.96
N ALA A 73 10.07 -2.79 13.86
CA ALA A 73 9.09 -3.75 13.33
C ALA A 73 7.89 -4.04 14.26
N ARG A 74 7.64 -3.19 15.26
CA ARG A 74 6.49 -3.31 16.15
C ARG A 74 5.25 -2.76 15.47
N ALA A 75 4.15 -3.49 15.55
CA ALA A 75 2.86 -3.02 15.06
C ALA A 75 2.36 -1.84 15.90
N VAL A 76 2.10 -0.70 15.26
CA VAL A 76 1.60 0.52 15.89
C VAL A 76 0.17 0.88 15.46
N PHE A 77 -0.32 0.27 14.37
CA PHE A 77 -1.70 0.45 13.92
C PHE A 77 -2.18 -0.75 13.08
N ARG A 78 -3.46 -1.09 13.21
CA ARG A 78 -4.16 -2.09 12.41
C ARG A 78 -5.54 -1.57 12.00
N ALA A 79 -5.88 -1.75 10.73
CA ALA A 79 -7.23 -1.61 10.17
C ALA A 79 -7.55 -2.90 9.41
N GLU A 80 -8.04 -3.90 10.13
CA GLU A 80 -8.27 -5.25 9.63
C GLU A 80 -9.76 -5.57 9.67
N MET A 81 -10.22 -6.38 8.73
CA MET A 81 -11.52 -7.02 8.83
C MET A 81 -11.49 -7.98 10.01
N SER A 82 -12.46 -7.90 10.92
CA SER A 82 -12.55 -8.86 12.03
C SER A 82 -12.63 -10.31 11.53
N PRO A 83 -12.30 -11.31 12.34
CA PRO A 83 -12.48 -12.72 11.95
C PRO A 83 -13.90 -13.03 11.49
N GLU A 84 -14.90 -12.45 12.13
CA GLU A 84 -16.31 -12.60 11.75
C GLU A 84 -16.61 -11.97 10.38
N THR A 85 -16.16 -10.73 10.14
CA THR A 85 -16.32 -10.06 8.85
C THR A 85 -15.57 -10.81 7.76
N THR A 86 -14.33 -11.24 8.03
CA THR A 86 -13.53 -12.07 7.11
C THR A 86 -14.30 -13.32 6.69
N GLN A 87 -14.87 -14.04 7.65
CA GLN A 87 -15.62 -15.25 7.38
C GLN A 87 -16.87 -14.98 6.51
N LYS A 88 -17.66 -13.96 6.83
CA LYS A 88 -18.85 -13.59 6.05
C LYS A 88 -18.52 -13.19 4.61
N VAL A 89 -17.43 -12.43 4.42
CA VAL A 89 -16.94 -12.07 3.07
C VAL A 89 -16.53 -13.33 2.31
N VAL A 90 -15.79 -14.23 2.93
CA VAL A 90 -15.37 -15.50 2.32
C VAL A 90 -16.59 -16.36 1.95
N GLU A 91 -17.59 -16.50 2.82
CA GLU A 91 -18.82 -17.23 2.52
C GLU A 91 -19.59 -16.64 1.33
N THR A 92 -19.58 -15.31 1.20
CA THR A 92 -20.16 -14.63 0.05
C THR A 92 -19.35 -14.91 -1.22
N LEU A 93 -18.01 -14.84 -1.14
CA LEU A 93 -17.14 -15.12 -2.28
C LEU A 93 -17.23 -16.57 -2.76
N LEU A 94 -17.36 -17.55 -1.86
CA LEU A 94 -17.53 -18.97 -2.22
C LEU A 94 -18.76 -19.24 -3.11
N LYS A 95 -19.78 -18.38 -3.06
CA LYS A 95 -20.96 -18.46 -3.93
C LYS A 95 -20.74 -17.84 -5.32
N LEU A 96 -19.71 -16.98 -5.46
CA LEU A 96 -19.46 -16.19 -6.66
C LEU A 96 -18.24 -16.66 -7.44
N THR A 97 -17.19 -17.07 -6.74
CA THR A 97 -15.91 -17.45 -7.35
C THR A 97 -15.15 -18.45 -6.50
N ARG A 98 -14.26 -19.20 -7.13
CA ARG A 98 -13.26 -20.03 -6.43
C ARG A 98 -11.87 -19.39 -6.42
N ASN A 99 -11.66 -18.31 -7.18
CA ASN A 99 -10.37 -17.68 -7.32
C ASN A 99 -10.30 -16.43 -6.43
N PHE A 100 -9.90 -16.64 -5.18
CA PHE A 100 -9.66 -15.55 -4.23
C PHE A 100 -8.55 -15.91 -3.25
N THR A 101 -7.99 -14.88 -2.63
CA THR A 101 -6.94 -14.96 -1.62
C THR A 101 -7.33 -14.13 -0.40
N VAL A 102 -6.87 -14.57 0.77
CA VAL A 102 -7.03 -13.84 2.05
C VAL A 102 -5.65 -13.59 2.62
N GLN A 103 -5.29 -12.33 2.77
CA GLN A 103 -4.06 -11.87 3.41
C GLN A 103 -4.31 -11.57 4.88
N THR A 104 -3.67 -12.30 5.76
CA THR A 104 -3.54 -11.98 7.19
C THR A 104 -2.24 -11.19 7.44
N GLU A 105 -1.87 -10.91 8.68
CA GLU A 105 -0.61 -10.23 8.99
C GLU A 105 0.60 -10.98 8.43
N ASP A 106 0.66 -12.29 8.65
CA ASP A 106 1.86 -13.07 8.35
C ASP A 106 1.78 -13.92 7.09
N LYS A 107 0.55 -14.25 6.63
CA LYS A 107 0.36 -15.26 5.58
C LYS A 107 -0.67 -14.81 4.54
N LEU A 108 -0.41 -15.20 3.32
CA LEU A 108 -1.36 -15.15 2.22
C LEU A 108 -1.94 -16.56 2.00
N TYR A 109 -3.26 -16.67 2.08
CA TYR A 109 -3.97 -17.92 1.81
C TYR A 109 -4.67 -17.84 0.46
N SER A 110 -4.57 -18.91 -0.34
CA SER A 110 -5.27 -19.05 -1.62
C SER A 110 -6.31 -20.14 -1.54
N HIS A 111 -7.56 -19.85 -1.89
CA HIS A 111 -8.59 -20.88 -1.93
C HIS A 111 -8.20 -22.00 -2.90
N LEU A 112 -8.14 -23.22 -2.38
CA LEU A 112 -7.72 -24.45 -3.10
C LEU A 112 -6.37 -24.33 -3.84
N GLY A 113 -5.53 -23.35 -3.48
CA GLY A 113 -4.23 -23.13 -4.14
C GLY A 113 -4.33 -22.63 -5.58
N LEU A 114 -5.45 -22.03 -5.99
CA LEU A 114 -5.64 -21.51 -7.36
C LEU A 114 -4.73 -20.31 -7.69
N TYR A 115 -4.25 -19.61 -6.68
CA TYR A 115 -3.20 -18.61 -6.80
C TYR A 115 -1.94 -19.11 -6.11
N THR A 116 -0.81 -19.14 -6.81
CA THR A 116 0.47 -19.67 -6.31
C THR A 116 1.55 -18.61 -6.16
N GLY A 117 1.23 -17.34 -6.48
CA GLY A 117 2.18 -16.23 -6.35
C GLY A 117 2.37 -15.79 -4.90
N GLN A 118 3.43 -15.00 -4.66
CA GLN A 118 3.72 -14.35 -3.38
C GLN A 118 3.78 -15.28 -2.16
N GLY A 119 4.15 -16.56 -2.37
CA GLY A 119 4.20 -17.55 -1.28
C GLY A 119 2.83 -17.91 -0.72
N ALA A 120 1.77 -17.80 -1.53
CA ALA A 120 0.42 -18.13 -1.10
C ALA A 120 0.30 -19.61 -0.70
N LEU A 121 -0.30 -19.84 0.45
CA LEU A 121 -0.56 -21.16 1.00
C LEU A 121 -1.94 -21.66 0.55
N PRO A 122 -2.08 -22.88 0.08
CA PRO A 122 -3.39 -23.43 -0.24
C PRO A 122 -4.23 -23.58 1.04
N TYR A 123 -5.50 -23.20 0.97
CA TYR A 123 -6.44 -23.33 2.08
C TYR A 123 -7.86 -23.60 1.56
N ASP A 124 -8.55 -24.58 2.14
CA ASP A 124 -9.94 -24.86 1.79
C ASP A 124 -10.90 -24.07 2.69
N PHE A 125 -11.25 -22.88 2.25
CA PHE A 125 -12.20 -22.00 2.97
C PHE A 125 -13.63 -22.55 3.02
N ALA A 126 -13.98 -23.53 2.20
CA ALA A 126 -15.29 -24.19 2.26
C ALA A 126 -15.36 -25.28 3.34
N GLY A 127 -14.20 -25.88 3.66
CA GLY A 127 -14.10 -26.91 4.68
C GLY A 127 -13.97 -26.33 6.09
N GLU A 128 -13.16 -25.30 6.28
CA GLU A 128 -12.87 -24.75 7.60
C GLU A 128 -12.85 -23.21 7.61
N PRO A 129 -13.42 -22.55 8.65
CA PRO A 129 -13.25 -21.14 8.89
C PRO A 129 -11.78 -20.79 9.17
N LEU A 130 -11.27 -19.69 8.56
CA LEU A 130 -9.91 -19.25 8.85
C LEU A 130 -9.71 -18.78 10.29
N GLY A 131 -10.76 -18.19 10.89
CA GLY A 131 -10.74 -17.73 12.29
C GLY A 131 -9.77 -16.58 12.58
N LEU A 132 -9.19 -15.93 11.55
CA LEU A 132 -8.22 -14.87 11.66
C LEU A 132 -8.72 -13.57 11.01
N PRO A 133 -8.26 -12.39 11.49
CA PRO A 133 -8.53 -11.13 10.83
C PRO A 133 -7.83 -11.07 9.48
N ALA A 134 -8.45 -10.43 8.49
CA ALA A 134 -7.86 -10.20 7.18
C ALA A 134 -7.49 -8.73 6.99
N GLN A 135 -6.27 -8.51 6.52
CA GLN A 135 -5.82 -7.18 6.11
C GLN A 135 -6.28 -6.84 4.70
N LYS A 136 -6.44 -7.88 3.85
CA LYS A 136 -6.82 -7.73 2.46
C LYS A 136 -7.42 -9.05 1.96
N ILE A 137 -8.47 -8.95 1.16
CA ILE A 137 -9.01 -10.06 0.37
C ILE A 137 -8.97 -9.65 -1.09
N VAL A 138 -8.47 -10.52 -1.97
CA VAL A 138 -8.48 -10.30 -3.42
C VAL A 138 -9.26 -11.42 -4.07
N ALA A 139 -10.27 -11.08 -4.86
CA ALA A 139 -11.13 -12.04 -5.54
C ALA A 139 -11.24 -11.72 -7.04
N ASN A 140 -11.29 -12.76 -7.86
CA ASN A 140 -11.65 -12.63 -9.26
C ASN A 140 -13.18 -12.60 -9.37
N LEU A 141 -13.75 -11.44 -9.71
CA LEU A 141 -15.19 -11.21 -9.89
C LEU A 141 -15.41 -10.63 -11.27
N GLU A 142 -16.27 -11.28 -12.06
CA GLU A 142 -16.54 -10.85 -13.45
C GLU A 142 -17.30 -9.52 -13.49
N GLU A 143 -18.25 -9.33 -12.57
CA GLU A 143 -19.11 -8.16 -12.55
C GLU A 143 -18.70 -7.20 -11.42
N GLU A 144 -18.54 -5.93 -11.76
CA GLU A 144 -18.27 -4.88 -10.77
C GLU A 144 -19.39 -4.74 -9.74
N ALA A 145 -20.65 -4.98 -10.15
CA ALA A 145 -21.80 -4.94 -9.26
C ALA A 145 -21.67 -5.90 -8.07
N GLN A 146 -21.03 -7.08 -8.26
CA GLN A 146 -20.77 -8.04 -7.18
C GLN A 146 -19.81 -7.45 -6.15
N ALA A 147 -18.73 -6.79 -6.61
CA ALA A 147 -17.77 -6.15 -5.72
C ALA A 147 -18.38 -4.99 -4.94
N LEU A 148 -19.19 -4.17 -5.61
CA LEU A 148 -19.92 -3.06 -4.97
C LEU A 148 -20.91 -3.57 -3.90
N ALA A 149 -21.62 -4.67 -4.18
CA ALA A 149 -22.52 -5.28 -3.21
C ALA A 149 -21.78 -5.77 -1.96
N ILE A 150 -20.68 -6.49 -2.13
CA ILE A 150 -19.83 -6.96 -1.02
C ILE A 150 -19.27 -5.76 -0.22
N ALA A 151 -18.71 -4.77 -0.88
CA ALA A 151 -18.15 -3.60 -0.23
C ALA A 151 -19.20 -2.85 0.60
N LYS A 152 -20.42 -2.69 0.06
CA LYS A 152 -21.53 -2.04 0.75
C LYS A 152 -22.04 -2.87 1.93
N GLU A 153 -22.22 -4.18 1.75
CA GLU A 153 -22.75 -5.07 2.79
C GLU A 153 -21.86 -5.13 4.03
N PHE A 154 -20.54 -5.18 3.81
CA PHE A 154 -19.56 -5.37 4.89
C PHE A 154 -18.80 -4.10 5.26
N ASP A 155 -19.20 -2.92 4.76
CA ASP A 155 -18.56 -1.61 5.01
C ASP A 155 -17.06 -1.63 4.68
N LEU A 156 -16.71 -2.09 3.47
CA LEU A 156 -15.34 -2.25 2.99
C LEU A 156 -15.00 -1.24 1.89
N GLU A 157 -13.72 -0.87 1.81
CA GLU A 157 -13.16 -0.28 0.60
C GLU A 157 -12.92 -1.37 -0.44
N TYR A 158 -13.18 -1.06 -1.71
CA TYR A 158 -12.76 -1.94 -2.78
C TYR A 158 -12.00 -1.19 -3.86
N THR A 159 -11.10 -1.88 -4.52
CA THR A 159 -10.30 -1.36 -5.64
C THR A 159 -10.21 -2.43 -6.72
N CYS A 160 -10.36 -2.01 -7.99
CA CYS A 160 -10.11 -2.87 -9.15
C CYS A 160 -8.62 -2.83 -9.50
N TYR A 161 -7.99 -3.99 -9.63
CA TYR A 161 -6.61 -4.08 -10.10
C TYR A 161 -6.57 -4.06 -11.64
N PHE A 162 -5.81 -3.11 -12.21
CA PHE A 162 -5.41 -3.08 -13.63
C PHE A 162 -6.55 -3.19 -14.66
N GLY A 163 -7.77 -2.76 -14.31
CA GLY A 163 -8.92 -2.88 -15.22
C GLY A 163 -9.36 -4.31 -15.51
N GLY A 164 -8.81 -5.30 -14.79
CA GLY A 164 -9.19 -6.71 -14.86
C GLY A 164 -10.33 -7.07 -13.91
N ASN A 165 -10.56 -8.37 -13.76
CA ASN A 165 -11.61 -8.90 -12.89
C ASN A 165 -11.18 -9.06 -11.42
N PHE A 166 -9.93 -8.73 -11.07
CA PHE A 166 -9.45 -8.82 -9.71
C PHE A 166 -9.89 -7.61 -8.89
N ARG A 167 -10.64 -7.87 -7.83
CA ARG A 167 -11.16 -6.89 -6.88
C ARG A 167 -10.48 -7.09 -5.53
N ARG A 168 -9.91 -6.02 -4.99
CA ARG A 168 -9.31 -6.00 -3.66
C ARG A 168 -10.33 -5.41 -2.69
N PHE A 169 -10.54 -6.08 -1.56
CA PHE A 169 -11.34 -5.61 -0.44
C PHE A 169 -10.43 -5.38 0.77
N ASN A 170 -10.58 -4.23 1.41
CA ASN A 170 -9.89 -3.86 2.64
C ASN A 170 -10.89 -3.28 3.64
N HIS A 171 -10.51 -3.25 4.90
CA HIS A 171 -11.21 -2.43 5.88
C HIS A 171 -11.28 -0.98 5.39
N ARG A 172 -12.39 -0.28 5.61
CA ARG A 172 -12.60 1.10 5.11
C ARG A 172 -11.50 2.09 5.52
N GLU A 173 -10.85 1.87 6.66
CA GLU A 173 -9.71 2.70 7.09
C GLU A 173 -8.37 2.31 6.41
N ALA A 174 -8.36 1.28 5.57
CA ALA A 174 -7.16 0.79 4.89
C ALA A 174 -7.04 1.36 3.47
N THR A 175 -6.81 2.66 3.36
CA THR A 175 -6.35 3.32 2.13
C THR A 175 -5.01 4.01 2.38
N LYS A 176 -4.20 4.25 1.34
CA LYS A 176 -2.89 4.92 1.49
C LYS A 176 -3.03 6.29 2.17
N ALA A 177 -4.06 7.07 1.82
CA ALA A 177 -4.34 8.36 2.45
C ALA A 177 -4.73 8.22 3.93
N ARG A 178 -5.57 7.24 4.27
CA ARG A 178 -5.95 6.99 5.66
C ARG A 178 -4.78 6.45 6.48
N GLY A 179 -3.95 5.57 5.90
CA GLY A 179 -2.70 5.12 6.50
C GLY A 179 -1.77 6.27 6.83
N ALA A 180 -1.58 7.21 5.90
CA ALA A 180 -0.82 8.43 6.13
C ALA A 180 -1.40 9.30 7.27
N ARG A 181 -2.73 9.52 7.27
CA ARG A 181 -3.41 10.26 8.35
C ARG A 181 -3.28 9.58 9.70
N ASN A 182 -3.43 8.25 9.75
CA ASN A 182 -3.31 7.47 10.98
C ASN A 182 -1.87 7.53 11.52
N LEU A 183 -0.85 7.40 10.65
CA LEU A 183 0.52 7.60 11.07
C LEU A 183 0.76 9.00 11.63
N LEU A 184 0.33 10.06 10.92
CA LEU A 184 0.50 11.43 11.41
C LEU A 184 -0.18 11.65 12.78
N LYS A 185 -1.36 11.07 13.02
CA LYS A 185 -2.00 11.11 14.34
C LYS A 185 -1.16 10.43 15.42
N LEU A 186 -0.61 9.24 15.14
CA LEU A 186 0.21 8.48 16.08
C LEU A 186 1.49 9.25 16.50
N VAL A 187 2.08 10.00 15.57
CA VAL A 187 3.33 10.73 15.82
C VAL A 187 3.12 12.21 16.14
N ASN A 188 1.87 12.65 16.37
CA ASN A 188 1.50 14.06 16.52
C ASN A 188 2.06 14.95 15.38
N GLY A 189 2.14 14.35 14.18
CA GLY A 189 2.62 15.02 12.97
C GLY A 189 1.54 15.89 12.33
N ARG A 190 1.97 16.84 11.50
CA ARG A 190 1.08 17.74 10.77
C ARG A 190 1.21 17.48 9.27
N ARG A 191 0.09 17.60 8.52
CA ARG A 191 0.07 17.38 7.07
C ARG A 191 1.09 18.25 6.32
N GLU A 192 1.34 19.47 6.80
CA GLU A 192 2.32 20.40 6.21
C GLU A 192 3.76 19.87 6.30
N ASN A 193 3.98 18.90 7.16
CA ASN A 193 5.28 18.22 7.31
C ASN A 193 5.39 16.94 6.48
N LEU A 194 4.34 16.56 5.74
CA LEU A 194 4.33 15.37 4.89
C LEU A 194 4.75 15.73 3.46
N LEU A 195 5.78 15.05 2.95
CA LEU A 195 6.08 14.94 1.52
C LEU A 195 5.62 13.55 1.08
N ALA A 196 4.78 13.47 0.06
CA ALA A 196 4.25 12.19 -0.41
C ALA A 196 4.49 12.00 -1.90
N PHE A 197 4.96 10.80 -2.27
CA PHE A 197 5.26 10.40 -3.64
C PHE A 197 4.45 9.15 -4.02
N GLY A 198 3.95 9.12 -5.24
CA GLY A 198 3.20 8.00 -5.79
C GLY A 198 2.99 8.14 -7.30
N ASP A 199 2.47 7.10 -7.96
CA ASP A 199 2.30 7.06 -9.41
C ASP A 199 0.90 6.59 -9.86
N ASP A 200 0.13 5.95 -8.99
CA ASP A 200 -1.14 5.35 -9.38
C ASP A 200 -2.34 6.05 -8.71
N LEU A 201 -3.54 5.69 -9.18
CA LEU A 201 -4.82 6.17 -8.66
C LEU A 201 -4.94 6.00 -7.13
N GLY A 202 -4.40 4.89 -6.61
CA GLY A 202 -4.38 4.61 -5.17
C GLY A 202 -3.54 5.58 -4.33
N ASP A 203 -2.67 6.37 -4.97
CA ASP A 203 -1.81 7.36 -4.32
C ASP A 203 -2.39 8.77 -4.31
N LEU A 204 -3.31 9.07 -5.22
CA LEU A 204 -3.77 10.45 -5.46
C LEU A 204 -4.26 11.15 -4.20
N ASP A 205 -5.07 10.49 -3.38
CA ASP A 205 -5.61 11.12 -2.18
C ASP A 205 -4.50 11.36 -1.14
N MET A 206 -3.54 10.44 -1.01
CA MET A 206 -2.36 10.65 -0.17
C MET A 206 -1.54 11.85 -0.65
N ILE A 207 -1.31 11.95 -1.97
CA ILE A 207 -0.57 13.05 -2.61
C ILE A 207 -1.31 14.38 -2.40
N ARG A 208 -2.63 14.43 -2.63
CA ARG A 208 -3.45 15.64 -2.47
C ARG A 208 -3.49 16.15 -1.03
N GLU A 209 -3.47 15.24 -0.06
CA GLU A 209 -3.55 15.58 1.36
C GLU A 209 -2.20 15.96 1.96
N ALA A 210 -1.08 15.67 1.30
CA ALA A 210 0.25 16.01 1.77
C ALA A 210 0.51 17.53 1.73
N GLY A 211 1.44 18.01 2.55
CA GLY A 211 1.93 19.39 2.45
C GLY A 211 2.69 19.63 1.15
N VAL A 212 3.41 18.63 0.67
CA VAL A 212 4.01 18.55 -0.66
C VAL A 212 3.70 17.17 -1.24
N GLY A 213 2.83 17.13 -2.23
CA GLY A 213 2.47 15.90 -2.92
C GLY A 213 3.03 15.86 -4.32
N VAL A 214 3.68 14.78 -4.69
CA VAL A 214 4.39 14.61 -5.96
C VAL A 214 3.88 13.35 -6.66
N LEU A 215 3.31 13.54 -7.85
CA LEU A 215 2.96 12.47 -8.77
C LEU A 215 4.17 12.18 -9.66
N MET A 216 4.54 10.92 -9.80
CA MET A 216 5.68 10.55 -10.63
C MET A 216 5.38 10.77 -12.12
N LYS A 217 6.40 11.13 -12.91
CA LYS A 217 6.27 11.38 -14.35
C LYS A 217 5.75 10.18 -15.14
N ASN A 218 6.08 8.97 -14.69
CA ASN A 218 5.61 7.71 -15.30
C ASN A 218 4.17 7.35 -14.93
N ALA A 219 3.50 8.11 -14.08
CA ALA A 219 2.07 7.94 -13.82
C ALA A 219 1.25 8.02 -15.09
N ARG A 220 0.10 7.35 -15.13
CA ARG A 220 -0.77 7.38 -16.32
C ARG A 220 -1.15 8.81 -16.68
N PRO A 221 -1.14 9.19 -17.97
CA PRO A 221 -1.40 10.56 -18.40
C PRO A 221 -2.71 11.16 -17.90
N ASN A 222 -3.74 10.34 -17.71
CA ASN A 222 -5.03 10.79 -17.17
C ASN A 222 -4.98 11.19 -15.68
N LEU A 223 -3.91 10.85 -14.97
CA LEU A 223 -3.69 11.27 -13.59
C LEU A 223 -2.90 12.59 -13.51
N HIS A 224 -2.18 12.97 -14.58
CA HIS A 224 -1.45 14.23 -14.63
C HIS A 224 -2.41 15.41 -14.42
N GLY A 225 -2.01 16.37 -13.59
CA GLY A 225 -2.84 17.51 -13.22
C GLY A 225 -3.86 17.21 -12.09
N GLN A 226 -3.98 15.97 -11.66
CA GLN A 226 -4.81 15.61 -10.51
C GLN A 226 -4.07 15.71 -9.16
N ALA A 227 -2.75 15.83 -9.18
CA ALA A 227 -1.90 16.06 -8.02
C ALA A 227 -1.20 17.43 -8.13
N GLY A 228 -0.67 17.95 -7.01
CA GLY A 228 -0.11 19.29 -6.96
C GLY A 228 1.14 19.48 -7.81
N ILE A 229 2.07 18.52 -7.79
CA ILE A 229 3.36 18.57 -8.50
C ILE A 229 3.50 17.29 -9.33
N LEU A 230 3.81 17.46 -10.62
CA LEU A 230 4.28 16.36 -11.46
C LEU A 230 5.81 16.35 -11.42
N SER A 231 6.40 15.21 -11.08
CA SER A 231 7.85 15.03 -11.09
C SER A 231 8.41 15.23 -12.50
N GLU A 232 9.57 15.85 -12.60
CA GLU A 232 10.29 16.00 -13.88
C GLU A 232 10.92 14.68 -14.35
N TYR A 233 11.04 13.72 -13.44
CA TYR A 233 11.72 12.44 -13.68
C TYR A 233 10.79 11.26 -13.39
N THR A 234 11.03 10.17 -14.08
CA THR A 234 10.38 8.88 -13.85
C THR A 234 11.04 8.12 -12.69
N ASN A 235 10.43 7.01 -12.27
CA ASN A 235 11.06 6.09 -11.31
C ASN A 235 12.38 5.51 -11.85
N GLU A 236 12.50 5.24 -13.17
CA GLU A 236 13.73 4.79 -13.83
C GLU A 236 14.86 5.82 -13.80
N GLU A 237 14.50 7.09 -13.76
CA GLU A 237 15.43 8.21 -13.66
C GLU A 237 15.69 8.63 -12.21
N GLU A 238 15.29 7.81 -11.23
CA GLU A 238 15.41 8.07 -9.79
C GLU A 238 14.67 9.35 -9.35
N GLY A 239 13.46 9.55 -9.88
CA GLY A 239 12.71 10.80 -9.75
C GLY A 239 12.43 11.21 -8.32
N VAL A 240 12.17 10.28 -7.41
CA VAL A 240 11.99 10.58 -5.97
C VAL A 240 13.27 11.20 -5.40
N ALA A 241 14.42 10.58 -5.65
CA ALA A 241 15.70 11.05 -5.12
C ALA A 241 16.11 12.40 -5.71
N ARG A 242 15.94 12.59 -7.01
CA ARG A 242 16.25 13.86 -7.69
C ARG A 242 15.36 14.99 -7.15
N PHE A 243 14.07 14.76 -7.03
CA PHE A 243 13.15 15.74 -6.44
C PHE A 243 13.58 16.10 -5.00
N LEU A 244 13.90 15.11 -4.18
CA LEU A 244 14.32 15.32 -2.80
C LEU A 244 15.67 16.06 -2.72
N ALA A 245 16.63 15.72 -3.57
CA ALA A 245 17.92 16.40 -3.63
C ALA A 245 17.76 17.89 -3.95
N ASP A 246 16.94 18.22 -4.94
CA ASP A 246 16.63 19.61 -5.32
C ASP A 246 15.85 20.32 -4.20
N TYR A 247 14.83 19.69 -3.65
CA TYR A 247 13.98 20.27 -2.59
C TYR A 247 14.75 20.61 -1.30
N PHE A 248 15.73 19.78 -0.94
CA PHE A 248 16.54 19.96 0.27
C PHE A 248 17.93 20.56 0.00
N SER A 249 18.29 20.84 -1.28
CA SER A 249 19.58 21.37 -1.72
C SER A 249 20.77 20.47 -1.26
N LEU A 250 20.67 19.16 -1.56
CA LEU A 250 21.66 18.13 -1.20
C LEU A 250 22.80 18.05 -2.21
#